data_cf16032e6cadcc33fc388ef5fdce56be
#
_entry.id   cf16032e6cadcc33fc388ef5fdce56be
#
_cell.length_a   1.000
_cell.length_b   1.000
_cell.length_c   1.000
_cell.angle_alpha   90.00
_cell.angle_beta   90.00
_cell.angle_gamma   90.00
#
_symmetry.space_group_name_H-M   'P 1'
#
loop_
_entity.id
_entity.type
_entity.pdbx_description
1 polymer ?
#
loop_
_entity_poly.entity_id
_entity_poly.type
_entity_poly.pdbx_seq_one_letter_code
_entity_poly.pdbx_strand_id
1 'polypeptide(L)'
;MRLVSWNVNGLRACVTKGFADTFRSLDADIFCLQETKLQPGQITLELPGYHQYWCSAEKKGYSGTALFTKAEPLDVQYNLGLPQHDLEGRVITAEYPEFYLVCVYTPNAQDGLRRLEYRMQWDDAFREFVCSLDRHKPVVICGDMNVAATEIDLKNPKRNVGNPGFSPEERAKFQELLHAGFTDTFRALHPDERDAYSWWSYRFHARENNAGWRIDYFLCSDRAAEKIENAGIRSDIYGSDHCPVELEIAW
;
A
#
# COMPACT_ATOMS: atom_id res chain seq x y z
N MET A 1 17.08 -0.34 -7.51
CA MET A 1 15.70 -0.55 -8.04
C MET A 1 14.77 0.44 -7.37
N ARG A 2 13.93 1.13 -8.14
CA ARG A 2 12.96 2.12 -7.61
C ARG A 2 11.54 1.57 -7.68
N LEU A 3 10.85 1.56 -6.54
CA LEU A 3 9.47 1.10 -6.41
C LEU A 3 8.58 2.28 -5.97
N VAL A 4 7.36 2.34 -6.49
CA VAL A 4 6.35 3.34 -6.12
C VAL A 4 5.05 2.64 -5.78
N SER A 5 4.37 3.11 -4.74
CA SER A 5 3.03 2.65 -4.37
C SER A 5 2.10 3.83 -4.18
N TRP A 6 0.90 3.77 -4.75
CA TRP A 6 -0.06 4.87 -4.70
C TRP A 6 -1.51 4.38 -4.62
N ASN A 7 -2.20 4.70 -3.55
CA ASN A 7 -3.66 4.58 -3.52
C ASN A 7 -4.26 5.73 -4.34
N VAL A 8 -4.91 5.40 -5.45
CA VAL A 8 -5.42 6.39 -6.41
C VAL A 8 -6.89 6.77 -6.18
N ASN A 9 -7.55 6.15 -5.21
CA ASN A 9 -8.96 6.38 -4.85
C ASN A 9 -9.89 6.48 -6.07
N GLY A 10 -9.70 5.57 -7.02
CA GLY A 10 -10.41 5.51 -8.30
C GLY A 10 -9.55 6.00 -9.46
N LEU A 11 -8.96 5.05 -10.20
CA LEU A 11 -7.98 5.33 -11.24
C LEU A 11 -8.52 6.20 -12.37
N ARG A 12 -9.78 6.06 -12.79
CA ARG A 12 -10.37 6.93 -13.84
C ARG A 12 -10.31 8.40 -13.44
N ALA A 13 -10.65 8.71 -12.21
CA ALA A 13 -10.59 10.10 -11.71
C ALA A 13 -9.14 10.58 -11.58
N CYS A 14 -8.22 9.72 -11.17
CA CYS A 14 -6.80 10.04 -11.06
C CYS A 14 -6.18 10.30 -12.44
N VAL A 15 -6.58 9.54 -13.48
CA VAL A 15 -6.12 9.75 -14.86
C VAL A 15 -6.51 11.13 -15.37
N THR A 16 -7.72 11.61 -15.10
CA THR A 16 -8.14 12.97 -15.49
C THR A 16 -7.39 14.07 -14.76
N LYS A 17 -6.67 13.72 -13.68
CA LYS A 17 -5.88 14.65 -12.86
C LYS A 17 -4.36 14.52 -13.11
N GLY A 18 -3.94 13.86 -14.21
CA GLY A 18 -2.55 13.79 -14.61
C GLY A 18 -1.78 12.54 -14.17
N PHE A 19 -2.46 11.44 -13.86
CA PHE A 19 -1.81 10.16 -13.49
C PHE A 19 -0.72 9.75 -14.47
N ALA A 20 -0.97 9.84 -15.79
CA ALA A 20 -0.01 9.39 -16.79
C ALA A 20 1.29 10.21 -16.79
N ASP A 21 1.22 11.52 -16.52
CA ASP A 21 2.39 12.38 -16.41
C ASP A 21 3.17 12.10 -15.12
N THR A 22 2.45 11.92 -14.02
CA THR A 22 3.03 11.49 -12.74
C THR A 22 3.73 10.15 -12.87
N PHE A 23 3.07 9.16 -13.46
CA PHE A 23 3.64 7.82 -13.68
C PHE A 23 4.95 7.89 -14.47
N ARG A 24 4.97 8.64 -15.57
CA ARG A 24 6.17 8.82 -16.40
C ARG A 24 7.28 9.58 -15.66
N SER A 25 6.94 10.62 -14.89
CA SER A 25 7.92 11.42 -14.16
C SER A 25 8.60 10.65 -13.04
N LEU A 26 7.90 9.72 -12.40
CA LEU A 26 8.44 8.87 -11.35
C LEU A 26 9.33 7.76 -11.89
N ASP A 27 9.10 7.32 -13.13
CA ASP A 27 9.89 6.32 -13.88
C ASP A 27 10.32 5.10 -13.04
N ALA A 28 9.41 4.60 -12.21
CA ALA A 28 9.69 3.49 -11.31
C ALA A 28 9.92 2.18 -12.08
N ASP A 29 10.77 1.30 -11.56
CA ASP A 29 10.91 -0.06 -12.09
C ASP A 29 9.66 -0.88 -11.84
N ILE A 30 9.01 -0.64 -10.68
CA ILE A 30 7.74 -1.26 -10.28
C ILE A 30 6.82 -0.19 -9.70
N PHE A 31 5.57 -0.15 -10.18
CA PHE A 31 4.55 0.80 -9.73
C PHE A 31 3.29 0.06 -9.32
N CYS A 32 2.88 0.20 -8.06
CA CYS A 32 1.71 -0.45 -7.47
C CYS A 32 0.59 0.54 -7.22
N LEU A 33 -0.65 0.13 -7.50
CA LEU A 33 -1.83 0.93 -7.21
C LEU A 33 -2.78 0.21 -6.28
N GLN A 34 -3.46 0.99 -5.43
CA GLN A 34 -4.56 0.55 -4.60
C GLN A 34 -5.81 1.39 -4.92
N GLU A 35 -6.97 0.85 -4.62
CA GLU A 35 -8.27 1.45 -4.93
C GLU A 35 -8.45 1.87 -6.39
N THR A 36 -8.11 0.99 -7.31
CA THR A 36 -8.33 1.25 -8.75
C THR A 36 -9.81 1.44 -9.08
N LYS A 37 -10.71 0.77 -8.34
CA LYS A 37 -12.18 0.79 -8.49
C LYS A 37 -12.64 0.44 -9.91
N LEU A 38 -11.88 -0.42 -10.58
CA LEU A 38 -12.08 -0.80 -11.97
C LEU A 38 -12.52 -2.26 -12.12
N GLN A 39 -13.25 -2.48 -13.21
CA GLN A 39 -13.50 -3.81 -13.76
C GLN A 39 -12.69 -3.98 -15.06
N PRO A 40 -12.41 -5.21 -15.49
CA PRO A 40 -11.74 -5.47 -16.76
C PRO A 40 -12.39 -4.73 -17.93
N GLY A 41 -11.55 -4.09 -18.78
CA GLY A 41 -12.01 -3.38 -19.97
C GLY A 41 -12.57 -1.97 -19.73
N GLN A 42 -12.60 -1.46 -18.50
CA GLN A 42 -13.11 -0.10 -18.23
C GLN A 42 -12.10 1.02 -18.50
N ILE A 43 -10.83 0.70 -18.64
CA ILE A 43 -9.76 1.64 -19.00
C ILE A 43 -8.70 0.90 -19.82
N THR A 44 -8.07 1.65 -20.72
CA THR A 44 -6.83 1.22 -21.37
C THR A 44 -5.75 2.23 -21.00
N LEU A 45 -4.69 1.78 -20.36
CA LEU A 45 -3.52 2.59 -20.07
C LEU A 45 -2.39 2.19 -21.02
N GLU A 46 -1.96 3.14 -21.83
CA GLU A 46 -0.77 2.97 -22.67
C GLU A 46 0.47 3.33 -21.86
N LEU A 47 1.11 2.32 -21.31
CA LEU A 47 2.33 2.41 -20.52
C LEU A 47 3.42 1.57 -21.21
N PRO A 48 4.03 2.09 -22.30
CA PRO A 48 5.01 1.33 -23.06
C PRO A 48 6.21 0.95 -22.18
N GLY A 49 6.64 -0.31 -22.29
CA GLY A 49 7.73 -0.85 -21.49
C GLY A 49 7.33 -1.41 -20.14
N TYR A 50 6.02 -1.44 -19.83
CA TYR A 50 5.53 -2.04 -18.59
C TYR A 50 4.59 -3.22 -18.86
N HIS A 51 4.82 -4.32 -18.17
CA HIS A 51 3.85 -5.39 -17.99
C HIS A 51 2.80 -4.93 -16.97
N GLN A 52 1.54 -5.31 -17.18
CA GLN A 52 0.41 -4.83 -16.37
C GLN A 52 -0.37 -6.00 -15.77
N TYR A 53 -0.60 -5.98 -14.48
CA TYR A 53 -1.35 -6.99 -13.73
C TYR A 53 -2.45 -6.31 -12.92
N TRP A 54 -3.68 -6.86 -12.97
CA TRP A 54 -4.86 -6.22 -12.39
C TRP A 54 -5.63 -7.22 -11.57
N CYS A 55 -6.01 -6.83 -10.35
CA CYS A 55 -6.87 -7.61 -9.46
C CYS A 55 -8.10 -6.76 -9.10
N SER A 56 -9.25 -7.09 -9.67
CA SER A 56 -10.50 -6.36 -9.47
C SER A 56 -11.36 -7.02 -8.39
N ALA A 57 -12.09 -6.21 -7.62
CA ALA A 57 -13.13 -6.74 -6.75
C ALA A 57 -14.32 -7.27 -7.57
N GLU A 58 -15.07 -8.24 -7.05
CA GLU A 58 -16.34 -8.66 -7.64
C GLU A 58 -17.35 -7.50 -7.64
N LYS A 59 -17.37 -6.72 -6.56
CA LYS A 59 -18.20 -5.53 -6.44
C LYS A 59 -17.66 -4.41 -7.31
N LYS A 60 -18.46 -3.98 -8.29
CA LYS A 60 -18.12 -2.88 -9.21
C LYS A 60 -17.88 -1.57 -8.47
N GLY A 61 -16.85 -0.82 -8.91
CA GLY A 61 -16.52 0.50 -8.36
C GLY A 61 -15.96 0.48 -6.93
N TYR A 62 -15.39 -0.64 -6.50
CA TYR A 62 -14.89 -0.87 -5.15
C TYR A 62 -13.52 -1.51 -5.15
N SER A 63 -12.63 -1.14 -4.20
CA SER A 63 -11.32 -1.76 -4.00
C SER A 63 -10.50 -1.92 -5.29
N GLY A 64 -9.80 -3.02 -5.47
CA GLY A 64 -8.99 -3.32 -6.64
C GLY A 64 -7.56 -2.82 -6.52
N THR A 65 -6.61 -3.65 -6.98
CA THR A 65 -5.18 -3.35 -7.02
C THR A 65 -4.64 -3.51 -8.45
N ALA A 66 -3.53 -2.87 -8.75
CA ALA A 66 -2.80 -3.05 -10.00
C ALA A 66 -1.29 -2.97 -9.77
N LEU A 67 -0.55 -3.66 -10.62
CA LEU A 67 0.91 -3.69 -10.61
C LEU A 67 1.41 -3.47 -12.03
N PHE A 68 2.34 -2.54 -12.18
CA PHE A 68 3.05 -2.23 -13.41
C PHE A 68 4.55 -2.44 -13.18
N THR A 69 5.21 -3.16 -14.06
CA THR A 69 6.63 -3.51 -13.88
C THR A 69 7.37 -3.54 -15.21
N LYS A 70 8.60 -3.01 -15.22
CA LYS A 70 9.47 -3.05 -16.41
C LYS A 70 10.00 -4.46 -16.66
N ALA A 71 10.41 -5.17 -15.62
CA ALA A 71 10.86 -6.55 -15.71
C ALA A 71 9.67 -7.51 -15.55
N GLU A 72 9.56 -8.50 -16.43
CA GLU A 72 8.52 -9.52 -16.31
C GLU A 72 8.76 -10.41 -15.08
N PRO A 73 7.77 -10.55 -14.16
CA PRO A 73 7.87 -11.45 -13.03
C PRO A 73 7.96 -12.93 -13.47
N LEU A 74 8.56 -13.77 -12.65
CA LEU A 74 8.58 -15.23 -12.84
C LEU A 74 7.17 -15.83 -12.68
N ASP A 75 6.38 -15.30 -11.75
CA ASP A 75 4.99 -15.68 -11.49
C ASP A 75 4.21 -14.51 -10.91
N VAL A 76 2.88 -14.51 -11.10
CA VAL A 76 1.99 -13.53 -10.50
C VAL A 76 0.78 -14.23 -9.90
N GLN A 77 0.58 -14.07 -8.60
CA GLN A 77 -0.55 -14.60 -7.86
C GLN A 77 -1.48 -13.47 -7.43
N TYR A 78 -2.77 -13.78 -7.40
CA TYR A 78 -3.82 -12.85 -7.00
C TYR A 78 -4.47 -13.31 -5.70
N ASN A 79 -4.72 -12.35 -4.81
CA ASN A 79 -5.37 -12.56 -3.52
C ASN A 79 -4.53 -13.45 -2.55
N LEU A 80 -5.16 -13.98 -1.51
CA LEU A 80 -4.51 -14.77 -0.47
C LEU A 80 -4.68 -16.29 -0.65
N GLY A 81 -5.52 -16.71 -1.60
CA GLY A 81 -5.92 -18.11 -1.74
C GLY A 81 -6.97 -18.55 -0.69
N LEU A 82 -7.67 -17.57 -0.09
CA LEU A 82 -8.69 -17.78 0.94
C LEU A 82 -10.03 -17.20 0.48
N PRO A 83 -11.01 -18.03 0.08
CA PRO A 83 -12.26 -17.57 -0.53
C PRO A 83 -12.97 -16.45 0.22
N GLN A 84 -12.93 -16.45 1.56
CA GLN A 84 -13.56 -15.42 2.39
C GLN A 84 -12.86 -14.05 2.31
N HIS A 85 -11.63 -13.98 1.79
CA HIS A 85 -10.83 -12.77 1.68
C HIS A 85 -10.56 -12.33 0.25
N ASP A 86 -10.87 -13.18 -0.73
CA ASP A 86 -10.41 -13.01 -2.12
C ASP A 86 -11.40 -12.27 -3.04
N LEU A 87 -12.57 -11.86 -2.52
CA LEU A 87 -13.63 -11.24 -3.33
C LEU A 87 -13.40 -9.75 -3.60
N GLU A 88 -12.47 -9.11 -2.90
CA GLU A 88 -12.32 -7.66 -2.91
C GLU A 88 -11.09 -7.16 -3.71
N GLY A 89 -10.33 -8.07 -4.37
CA GLY A 89 -9.21 -7.70 -5.26
C GLY A 89 -8.12 -6.89 -4.56
N ARG A 90 -7.66 -7.38 -3.40
CA ARG A 90 -6.82 -6.60 -2.48
C ARG A 90 -5.33 -6.89 -2.57
N VAL A 91 -4.93 -8.01 -3.17
CA VAL A 91 -3.54 -8.44 -3.16
C VAL A 91 -3.10 -8.89 -4.55
N ILE A 92 -1.92 -8.42 -4.98
CA ILE A 92 -1.17 -8.97 -6.11
C ILE A 92 0.22 -9.29 -5.59
N THR A 93 0.66 -10.54 -5.77
CA THR A 93 2.01 -10.98 -5.46
C THR A 93 2.76 -11.28 -6.73
N ALA A 94 3.87 -10.62 -6.96
CA ALA A 94 4.76 -10.87 -8.09
C ALA A 94 6.07 -11.52 -7.59
N GLU A 95 6.45 -12.65 -8.18
CA GLU A 95 7.71 -13.33 -7.89
C GLU A 95 8.80 -12.83 -8.82
N TYR A 96 9.91 -12.37 -8.24
CA TYR A 96 11.15 -12.07 -8.96
C TYR A 96 12.26 -13.07 -8.56
N PRO A 97 13.38 -13.12 -9.28
CA PRO A 97 14.47 -14.03 -8.93
C PRO A 97 14.93 -13.92 -7.49
N GLU A 98 15.06 -12.70 -6.97
CA GLU A 98 15.64 -12.41 -5.64
C GLU A 98 14.61 -12.17 -4.54
N PHE A 99 13.37 -11.81 -4.86
CA PHE A 99 12.35 -11.40 -3.87
C PHE A 99 10.91 -11.62 -4.37
N TYR A 100 9.97 -11.55 -3.44
CA TYR A 100 8.54 -11.35 -3.74
C TYR A 100 8.15 -9.89 -3.51
N LEU A 101 7.35 -9.35 -4.42
CA LEU A 101 6.65 -8.08 -4.21
C LEU A 101 5.17 -8.36 -3.93
N VAL A 102 4.65 -7.79 -2.86
CA VAL A 102 3.23 -7.89 -2.48
C VAL A 102 2.62 -6.49 -2.49
N CYS A 103 1.81 -6.19 -3.50
CA CYS A 103 0.96 -5.01 -3.54
C CYS A 103 -0.33 -5.29 -2.78
N VAL A 104 -0.63 -4.48 -1.76
CA VAL A 104 -1.77 -4.72 -0.87
C VAL A 104 -2.64 -3.49 -0.66
N TYR A 105 -3.95 -3.69 -0.59
CA TYR A 105 -4.94 -2.76 -0.08
C TYR A 105 -5.69 -3.38 1.09
N THR A 106 -5.26 -3.06 2.30
CA THR A 106 -5.82 -3.63 3.53
C THR A 106 -7.26 -3.14 3.75
N PRO A 107 -8.20 -3.99 4.20
CA PRO A 107 -9.57 -3.57 4.48
C PRO A 107 -9.62 -2.44 5.52
N ASN A 108 -10.41 -1.41 5.29
CA ASN A 108 -10.70 -0.38 6.27
C ASN A 108 -11.74 -0.89 7.28
N ALA A 109 -11.55 -0.61 8.58
CA ALA A 109 -12.49 -1.00 9.64
C ALA A 109 -13.82 -0.26 9.58
N GLN A 110 -13.91 0.84 8.79
CA GLN A 110 -15.07 1.69 8.54
C GLN A 110 -15.60 2.42 9.79
N ASP A 111 -16.42 3.43 9.56
CA ASP A 111 -17.01 4.26 10.64
C ASP A 111 -17.66 3.39 11.73
N GLY A 112 -17.36 3.71 12.98
CA GLY A 112 -17.82 2.95 14.13
C GLY A 112 -17.19 1.56 14.27
N LEU A 113 -16.07 1.31 13.57
CA LEU A 113 -15.34 0.02 13.59
C LEU A 113 -16.19 -1.19 13.20
N ARG A 114 -17.23 -0.97 12.37
CA ARG A 114 -18.22 -2.02 12.03
C ARG A 114 -17.64 -3.21 11.25
N ARG A 115 -16.45 -3.06 10.66
CA ARG A 115 -15.70 -4.15 10.01
C ARG A 115 -14.45 -4.57 10.78
N LEU A 116 -14.29 -4.15 12.04
CA LEU A 116 -13.07 -4.44 12.80
C LEU A 116 -12.82 -5.95 12.94
N GLU A 117 -13.86 -6.72 13.25
CA GLU A 117 -13.71 -8.19 13.39
C GLU A 117 -13.19 -8.83 12.10
N TYR A 118 -13.77 -8.47 10.95
CA TYR A 118 -13.29 -8.93 9.64
C TYR A 118 -11.85 -8.47 9.38
N ARG A 119 -11.53 -7.21 9.71
CA ARG A 119 -10.19 -6.64 9.56
C ARG A 119 -9.16 -7.43 10.36
N MET A 120 -9.47 -7.82 11.60
CA MET A 120 -8.56 -8.60 12.44
C MET A 120 -8.27 -9.98 11.84
N GLN A 121 -9.29 -10.67 11.35
CA GLN A 121 -9.14 -11.96 10.67
C GLN A 121 -8.32 -11.83 9.38
N TRP A 122 -8.55 -10.76 8.62
CA TRP A 122 -7.84 -10.49 7.39
C TRP A 122 -6.35 -10.17 7.68
N ASP A 123 -6.06 -9.36 8.69
CA ASP A 123 -4.68 -9.02 9.08
C ASP A 123 -3.89 -10.26 9.51
N ASP A 124 -4.51 -11.20 10.24
CA ASP A 124 -3.88 -12.47 10.61
C ASP A 124 -3.58 -13.33 9.39
N ALA A 125 -4.56 -13.48 8.49
CA ALA A 125 -4.39 -14.24 7.24
C ALA A 125 -3.30 -13.63 6.35
N PHE A 126 -3.25 -12.31 6.24
CA PHE A 126 -2.23 -11.60 5.48
C PHE A 126 -0.84 -11.80 6.07
N ARG A 127 -0.69 -11.66 7.40
CA ARG A 127 0.58 -11.92 8.09
C ARG A 127 1.07 -13.35 7.84
N GLU A 128 0.21 -14.36 7.99
CA GLU A 128 0.56 -15.75 7.72
C GLU A 128 1.00 -15.96 6.27
N PHE A 129 0.29 -15.32 5.32
CA PHE A 129 0.61 -15.38 3.90
C PHE A 129 2.00 -14.81 3.62
N VAL A 130 2.30 -13.58 4.04
CA VAL A 130 3.61 -12.95 3.74
C VAL A 130 4.76 -13.64 4.49
N CYS A 131 4.53 -14.15 5.70
CA CYS A 131 5.50 -14.99 6.40
C CYS A 131 5.77 -16.31 5.67
N SER A 132 4.77 -16.87 4.98
CA SER A 132 4.96 -18.07 4.17
C SER A 132 5.87 -17.81 2.96
N LEU A 133 5.71 -16.67 2.31
CA LEU A 133 6.58 -16.22 1.21
C LEU A 133 8.01 -15.96 1.71
N ASP A 134 8.14 -15.29 2.86
CA ASP A 134 9.44 -14.93 3.42
C ASP A 134 10.30 -16.15 3.78
N ARG A 135 9.71 -17.31 4.03
CA ARG A 135 10.48 -18.55 4.20
C ARG A 135 11.27 -18.97 2.95
N HIS A 136 10.86 -18.50 1.78
CA HIS A 136 11.49 -18.85 0.50
C HIS A 136 12.43 -17.76 -0.01
N LYS A 137 11.92 -16.53 -0.13
CA LYS A 137 12.67 -15.35 -0.59
C LYS A 137 12.29 -14.14 0.25
N PRO A 138 13.15 -13.11 0.35
CA PRO A 138 12.77 -11.84 0.95
C PRO A 138 11.48 -11.29 0.31
N VAL A 139 10.66 -10.62 1.10
CA VAL A 139 9.40 -10.02 0.67
C VAL A 139 9.49 -8.51 0.80
N VAL A 140 9.07 -7.80 -0.23
CA VAL A 140 8.75 -6.36 -0.18
C VAL A 140 7.24 -6.23 -0.24
N ILE A 141 6.65 -5.59 0.75
CA ILE A 141 5.20 -5.32 0.84
C ILE A 141 5.01 -3.83 0.60
N CYS A 142 4.07 -3.46 -0.24
CA CYS A 142 3.71 -2.06 -0.43
C CYS A 142 2.21 -1.86 -0.55
N GLY A 143 1.73 -0.73 -0.07
CA GLY A 143 0.35 -0.33 -0.25
C GLY A 143 -0.26 0.40 0.91
N ASP A 144 -1.56 0.57 0.83
CA ASP A 144 -2.38 1.19 1.86
C ASP A 144 -2.71 0.14 2.93
N MET A 145 -2.07 0.26 4.09
CA MET A 145 -2.27 -0.63 5.23
C MET A 145 -3.45 -0.19 6.11
N ASN A 146 -4.11 0.94 5.76
CA ASN A 146 -5.24 1.49 6.51
C ASN A 146 -5.01 1.57 8.02
N VAL A 147 -3.78 1.88 8.43
CA VAL A 147 -3.41 2.05 9.85
C VAL A 147 -2.24 3.02 10.01
N ALA A 148 -2.35 3.97 10.93
CA ALA A 148 -1.22 4.74 11.44
C ALA A 148 -0.59 3.94 12.60
N ALA A 149 0.66 3.51 12.44
CA ALA A 149 1.30 2.57 13.36
C ALA A 149 1.47 3.15 14.77
N THR A 150 1.86 4.42 14.84
CA THR A 150 2.19 5.10 16.10
C THR A 150 1.63 6.52 16.13
N GLU A 151 1.76 7.22 17.27
CA GLU A 151 1.27 8.59 17.42
C GLU A 151 1.99 9.62 16.53
N ILE A 152 3.20 9.31 16.06
CA ILE A 152 3.95 10.18 15.16
C ILE A 152 3.42 10.10 13.72
N ASP A 153 2.65 9.05 13.39
CA ASP A 153 2.16 8.75 12.05
C ASP A 153 0.83 9.43 11.72
N LEU A 154 0.29 10.26 12.62
CA LEU A 154 -0.93 11.02 12.32
C LEU A 154 -0.99 12.34 13.07
N LYS A 155 -1.73 13.30 12.50
CA LYS A 155 -2.06 14.56 13.17
C LYS A 155 -3.11 14.34 14.25
N ASN A 156 -2.94 14.99 15.41
CA ASN A 156 -3.88 14.92 16.53
C ASN A 156 -4.17 13.51 17.05
N PRO A 157 -3.18 12.69 17.40
CA PRO A 157 -3.36 11.27 17.76
C PRO A 157 -4.37 11.09 18.91
N LYS A 158 -4.35 11.93 19.95
CA LYS A 158 -5.26 11.83 21.10
C LYS A 158 -6.75 11.92 20.74
N ARG A 159 -7.08 12.64 19.64
CA ARG A 159 -8.47 12.78 19.17
C ARG A 159 -8.92 11.63 18.28
N ASN A 160 -7.98 10.83 17.81
CA ASN A 160 -8.20 9.77 16.83
C ASN A 160 -8.12 8.36 17.44
N VAL A 161 -7.80 8.23 18.71
CA VAL A 161 -7.81 6.93 19.40
C VAL A 161 -9.19 6.28 19.26
N GLY A 162 -9.21 5.04 18.75
CA GLY A 162 -10.44 4.28 18.49
C GLY A 162 -11.16 4.61 17.18
N ASN A 163 -10.63 5.53 16.37
CA ASN A 163 -11.12 5.72 15.01
C ASN A 163 -10.55 4.64 14.07
N PRO A 164 -11.23 4.32 12.95
CA PRO A 164 -10.68 3.44 11.91
C PRO A 164 -9.30 3.91 11.46
N GLY A 165 -8.35 2.97 11.39
CA GLY A 165 -6.95 3.26 11.09
C GLY A 165 -6.11 3.69 12.29
N PHE A 166 -6.72 3.89 13.48
CA PHE A 166 -6.00 4.19 14.72
C PHE A 166 -6.66 3.56 15.96
N SER A 167 -7.35 2.46 15.78
CA SER A 167 -7.81 1.64 16.90
C SER A 167 -6.64 0.86 17.52
N PRO A 168 -6.69 0.54 18.82
CA PRO A 168 -5.68 -0.28 19.46
C PRO A 168 -5.49 -1.63 18.75
N GLU A 169 -6.56 -2.23 18.27
CA GLU A 169 -6.58 -3.54 17.62
C GLU A 169 -5.85 -3.50 16.26
N GLU A 170 -6.16 -2.51 15.40
CA GLU A 170 -5.48 -2.36 14.10
C GLU A 170 -3.99 -2.10 14.29
N ARG A 171 -3.63 -1.25 15.24
CA ARG A 171 -2.23 -0.97 15.58
C ARG A 171 -1.51 -2.21 16.12
N ALA A 172 -2.17 -3.00 16.97
CA ALA A 172 -1.61 -4.24 17.50
C ALA A 172 -1.32 -5.23 16.36
N LYS A 173 -2.26 -5.42 15.42
CA LYS A 173 -2.06 -6.30 14.26
C LYS A 173 -0.92 -5.85 13.35
N PHE A 174 -0.78 -4.54 13.15
CA PHE A 174 0.34 -4.02 12.38
C PHE A 174 1.68 -4.24 13.10
N GLN A 175 1.74 -4.07 14.43
CA GLN A 175 2.93 -4.40 15.22
C GLN A 175 3.24 -5.89 15.19
N GLU A 176 2.22 -6.77 15.24
CA GLU A 176 2.42 -8.21 15.07
C GLU A 176 3.04 -8.55 13.70
N LEU A 177 2.62 -7.85 12.63
CA LEU A 177 3.23 -8.00 11.30
C LEU A 177 4.71 -7.58 11.32
N LEU A 178 5.04 -6.43 11.90
CA LEU A 178 6.44 -6.00 12.01
C LEU A 178 7.27 -6.99 12.85
N HIS A 179 6.78 -7.42 14.00
CA HIS A 179 7.46 -8.39 14.86
C HIS A 179 7.61 -9.79 14.23
N ALA A 180 6.83 -10.08 13.18
CA ALA A 180 6.96 -11.34 12.44
C ALA A 180 8.16 -11.36 11.47
N GLY A 181 8.97 -10.31 11.41
CA GLY A 181 10.19 -10.22 10.62
C GLY A 181 10.15 -9.21 9.49
N PHE A 182 9.37 -8.12 9.66
CA PHE A 182 9.27 -7.06 8.66
C PHE A 182 9.64 -5.68 9.24
N THR A 183 10.41 -4.94 8.46
CA THR A 183 10.87 -3.58 8.78
C THR A 183 10.04 -2.56 8.01
N ASP A 184 9.53 -1.52 8.71
CA ASP A 184 8.98 -0.30 8.10
C ASP A 184 10.13 0.51 7.51
N THR A 185 10.23 0.55 6.18
CA THR A 185 11.40 1.11 5.48
C THR A 185 11.54 2.61 5.71
N PHE A 186 10.42 3.35 5.77
CA PHE A 186 10.44 4.77 6.06
C PHE A 186 10.93 5.04 7.49
N ARG A 187 10.39 4.35 8.49
CA ARG A 187 10.80 4.52 9.89
C ARG A 187 12.21 4.01 10.17
N ALA A 188 12.72 3.06 9.43
CA ALA A 188 14.11 2.63 9.52
C ALA A 188 15.10 3.76 9.17
N LEU A 189 14.77 4.58 8.16
CA LEU A 189 15.60 5.70 7.73
C LEU A 189 15.26 7.04 8.43
N HIS A 190 13.99 7.21 8.81
CA HIS A 190 13.43 8.45 9.36
C HIS A 190 12.71 8.19 10.70
N PRO A 191 13.40 7.71 11.74
CA PRO A 191 12.75 7.21 12.97
C PRO A 191 11.94 8.29 13.71
N ASP A 192 12.39 9.54 13.67
CA ASP A 192 11.81 10.66 14.42
C ASP A 192 11.10 11.70 13.53
N GLU A 193 11.02 11.46 12.21
CA GLU A 193 10.40 12.43 11.30
C GLU A 193 8.90 12.56 11.56
N ARG A 194 8.49 13.79 11.88
CA ARG A 194 7.11 14.16 12.18
C ARG A 194 6.47 14.83 10.98
N ASP A 195 5.12 14.86 11.01
CA ASP A 195 4.32 15.55 9.99
C ASP A 195 4.55 15.02 8.55
N ALA A 196 5.07 13.79 8.43
CA ALA A 196 5.25 13.04 7.20
C ALA A 196 4.04 12.12 6.99
N TYR A 197 3.12 12.51 6.14
CA TYR A 197 1.86 11.82 5.93
C TYR A 197 1.67 11.44 4.47
N SER A 198 0.89 10.39 4.23
CA SER A 198 0.59 9.88 2.90
C SER A 198 -0.88 10.06 2.50
N TRP A 199 -1.77 10.32 3.46
CA TRP A 199 -3.20 10.50 3.26
C TRP A 199 -3.74 11.71 4.01
N TRP A 200 -4.72 12.43 3.38
CA TRP A 200 -5.46 13.55 3.95
C TRP A 200 -6.92 13.50 3.55
N SER A 201 -7.82 13.65 4.52
CA SER A 201 -9.24 13.76 4.22
C SER A 201 -9.52 14.91 3.24
N TYR A 202 -10.46 14.73 2.32
CA TYR A 202 -10.95 15.85 1.48
C TYR A 202 -11.68 16.93 2.28
N ARG A 203 -11.98 16.68 3.55
CA ARG A 203 -12.73 17.61 4.39
C ARG A 203 -11.77 18.59 5.08
N PHE A 204 -12.26 19.78 5.37
CA PHE A 204 -11.61 20.78 6.24
C PHE A 204 -10.23 21.24 5.75
N HIS A 205 -9.97 21.23 4.46
CA HIS A 205 -8.66 21.61 3.90
C HIS A 205 -7.50 20.84 4.56
N ALA A 206 -7.73 19.55 4.85
CA ALA A 206 -6.80 18.76 5.64
C ALA A 206 -5.40 18.69 5.03
N ARG A 207 -5.28 18.58 3.69
CA ARG A 207 -3.98 18.53 3.02
C ARG A 207 -3.24 19.86 3.09
N GLU A 208 -3.94 20.99 2.90
CA GLU A 208 -3.36 22.32 3.00
C GLU A 208 -2.83 22.62 4.40
N ASN A 209 -3.51 22.11 5.44
CA ASN A 209 -3.15 22.25 6.84
C ASN A 209 -2.19 21.15 7.33
N ASN A 210 -1.78 20.25 6.45
CA ASN A 210 -1.05 19.03 6.77
C ASN A 210 -1.65 18.24 7.94
N ALA A 211 -2.99 18.13 7.98
CA ALA A 211 -3.72 17.32 8.96
C ALA A 211 -3.91 15.91 8.40
N GLY A 212 -2.82 15.19 8.23
CA GLY A 212 -2.75 13.91 7.53
C GLY A 212 -2.42 12.72 8.43
N TRP A 213 -2.35 11.56 7.78
CA TRP A 213 -2.00 10.28 8.35
C TRP A 213 -1.00 9.57 7.43
N ARG A 214 -0.03 8.85 7.98
CA ARG A 214 0.82 7.93 7.25
C ARG A 214 0.22 6.54 7.36
N ILE A 215 -0.44 6.10 6.30
CA ILE A 215 -1.15 4.81 6.22
C ILE A 215 -0.72 3.98 5.00
N ASP A 216 0.06 4.56 4.11
CA ASP A 216 0.70 3.88 2.99
C ASP A 216 2.16 3.57 3.35
N TYR A 217 2.59 2.35 3.07
CA TYR A 217 3.88 1.84 3.53
C TYR A 217 4.62 1.10 2.42
N PHE A 218 5.95 1.07 2.57
CA PHE A 218 6.79 -0.02 2.14
C PHE A 218 7.33 -0.74 3.39
N LEU A 219 7.12 -2.05 3.44
CA LEU A 219 7.76 -2.94 4.41
C LEU A 219 8.66 -3.90 3.67
N CYS A 220 9.77 -4.32 4.27
CA CYS A 220 10.58 -5.39 3.71
C CYS A 220 10.94 -6.41 4.78
N SER A 221 11.23 -7.64 4.37
CA SER A 221 11.80 -8.65 5.27
C SER A 221 13.03 -8.11 5.97
N ASP A 222 13.17 -8.33 7.27
CA ASP A 222 14.30 -7.83 8.08
C ASP A 222 15.67 -8.19 7.48
N ARG A 223 15.78 -9.38 6.87
CA ARG A 223 16.99 -9.83 6.17
C ARG A 223 17.31 -9.06 4.88
N ALA A 224 16.41 -8.23 4.40
CA ALA A 224 16.61 -7.32 3.27
C ALA A 224 16.74 -5.84 3.71
N ALA A 225 16.61 -5.54 5.00
CA ALA A 225 16.61 -4.17 5.49
C ALA A 225 17.93 -3.42 5.20
N GLU A 226 19.06 -4.13 5.18
CA GLU A 226 20.37 -3.55 4.83
C GLU A 226 20.48 -3.10 3.35
N LYS A 227 19.56 -3.57 2.50
CA LYS A 227 19.48 -3.21 1.07
C LYS A 227 18.67 -1.94 0.81
N ILE A 228 18.03 -1.36 1.82
CA ILE A 228 17.25 -0.12 1.69
C ILE A 228 18.22 1.03 1.47
N GLU A 229 18.08 1.72 0.34
CA GLU A 229 18.89 2.89 -0.01
C GLU A 229 18.14 4.19 0.28
N ASN A 230 16.82 4.21 0.00
CA ASN A 230 15.97 5.37 0.24
C ASN A 230 14.52 4.96 0.45
N ALA A 231 13.78 5.72 1.27
CA ALA A 231 12.34 5.57 1.44
C ALA A 231 11.72 6.96 1.57
N GLY A 232 10.68 7.25 0.79
CA GLY A 232 10.13 8.59 0.68
C GLY A 232 8.61 8.64 0.60
N ILE A 233 8.08 9.84 0.89
CA ILE A 233 6.66 10.18 0.77
C ILE A 233 6.56 11.40 -0.14
N ARG A 234 5.86 11.26 -1.29
CA ARG A 234 5.76 12.30 -2.31
C ARG A 234 4.53 13.18 -2.08
N SER A 235 4.53 13.89 -0.96
CA SER A 235 3.44 14.81 -0.58
C SER A 235 3.22 15.96 -1.57
N ASP A 236 4.19 16.23 -2.44
CA ASP A 236 4.14 17.19 -3.54
C ASP A 236 3.25 16.71 -4.72
N ILE A 237 2.92 15.42 -4.80
CA ILE A 237 2.11 14.84 -5.88
C ILE A 237 0.63 14.79 -5.49
N TYR A 238 -0.20 15.34 -6.38
CA TYR A 238 -1.65 15.42 -6.25
C TYR A 238 -2.34 14.47 -7.25
N GLY A 239 -3.66 14.31 -7.10
CA GLY A 239 -4.49 13.45 -7.98
C GLY A 239 -5.41 12.51 -7.22
N SER A 240 -5.02 12.18 -5.98
CA SER A 240 -5.78 11.39 -5.00
C SER A 240 -5.77 12.11 -3.65
N ASP A 241 -6.52 11.62 -2.68
CA ASP A 241 -6.40 11.97 -1.26
C ASP A 241 -5.19 11.31 -0.59
N HIS A 242 -4.58 10.34 -1.25
CA HIS A 242 -3.24 9.85 -0.93
C HIS A 242 -2.19 10.47 -1.85
N CYS A 243 -0.94 10.46 -1.42
CA CYS A 243 0.21 10.69 -2.29
C CYS A 243 1.02 9.39 -2.48
N PRO A 244 1.86 9.31 -3.52
CA PRO A 244 2.75 8.16 -3.68
C PRO A 244 3.75 8.03 -2.53
N VAL A 245 4.09 6.79 -2.18
CA VAL A 245 5.26 6.45 -1.37
C VAL A 245 6.27 5.72 -2.23
N GLU A 246 7.55 5.89 -1.92
CA GLU A 246 8.67 5.40 -2.72
C GLU A 246 9.63 4.56 -1.88
N LEU A 247 10.25 3.57 -2.52
CA LEU A 247 11.36 2.80 -1.99
C LEU A 247 12.45 2.65 -3.05
N GLU A 248 13.70 2.93 -2.68
CA GLU A 248 14.87 2.53 -3.44
C GLU A 248 15.60 1.42 -2.68
N ILE A 249 15.81 0.28 -3.35
CA ILE A 249 16.39 -0.90 -2.73
C ILE A 249 17.37 -1.57 -3.68
N ALA A 250 18.51 -2.02 -3.17
CA ALA A 250 19.56 -2.71 -3.94
C ALA A 250 19.32 -4.23 -3.97
N TRP A 251 19.16 -4.78 -5.17
CA TRP A 251 19.07 -6.24 -5.41
C TRP A 251 20.16 -6.69 -6.36
#